data_39c396dd5a4b122fcc737ed3cd472cf2
#
_entry.id   39c396dd5a4b122fcc737ed3cd472cf2
#
_cell.length_a   1.000
_cell.length_b   1.000
_cell.length_c   1.000
_cell.angle_alpha   90.00
_cell.angle_beta   90.00
_cell.angle_gamma   90.00
#
_symmetry.space_group_name_H-M   'P 1'
#
loop_
_entity.id
_entity.type
_entity.pdbx_description
1 polymer ?
#
loop_
_entity_poly.entity_id
_entity_poly.type
_entity_poly.pdbx_seq_one_letter_code
_entity_poly.pdbx_strand_id
1 'polypeptide(L)'
;MKFKRVFLIVLDSLGIGNGKDAAKFGDEGTDTFLHITEKMPSFSIPNLEKLGMGNLKALKGVSPVEKPLAKYYALNEASNGKDTMTGHWEMMGIKTEKPFITFTDTGFPPELIQELEEKTGRKVIGNKAASGTEIIEELGEEQLRTGSMIVYTSADSVLQIAAPEDPKYFGLEELYKDCEIAREITMKDEWRVGRVIARPYVGEKRGEFKRTSNRHDLALKPPTKTVLNYLEEAGLSVISIGKINDIFVGEGINKAIHSRSSVEGMEQCIAVAKDEYFKGLCFVNLVDFDALYGHRRDPIGYGEEIQRFDEKLGELLSVLKEDDLLMLTADHGNDPTFSGTDHTREQVPLLVYHKGIAGGQGEEQDSFGVIGASVADNFSVSLPSELIGKSLYKEF
;
A
#
# COMPACT_ATOMS: atom_id res chain seq x y z
N MET A 1 -20.46 10.25 -18.26
CA MET A 1 -20.50 9.66 -16.92
C MET A 1 -21.62 8.62 -16.86
N LYS A 2 -21.25 7.36 -16.64
CA LYS A 2 -22.20 6.23 -16.48
C LYS A 2 -22.43 5.94 -15.01
N PHE A 3 -21.33 5.99 -14.20
CA PHE A 3 -21.40 5.69 -12.78
C PHE A 3 -21.21 6.98 -11.96
N LYS A 4 -22.06 7.15 -10.96
CA LYS A 4 -22.02 8.31 -10.06
C LYS A 4 -20.91 8.15 -9.01
N ARG A 5 -20.68 6.92 -8.55
CA ARG A 5 -19.72 6.58 -7.53
C ARG A 5 -18.84 5.42 -7.99
N VAL A 6 -17.57 5.51 -7.73
CA VAL A 6 -16.60 4.44 -7.95
C VAL A 6 -16.02 4.04 -6.60
N PHE A 7 -16.05 2.75 -6.30
CA PHE A 7 -15.42 2.15 -5.13
C PHE A 7 -14.20 1.35 -5.61
N LEU A 8 -13.02 1.83 -5.33
CA LEU A 8 -11.76 1.15 -5.63
C LEU A 8 -11.19 0.59 -4.33
N ILE A 9 -11.12 -0.73 -4.24
CA ILE A 9 -10.64 -1.44 -3.05
C ILE A 9 -9.36 -2.21 -3.40
N VAL A 10 -8.30 -1.93 -2.67
CA VAL A 10 -7.01 -2.61 -2.79
C VAL A 10 -6.85 -3.59 -1.64
N LEU A 11 -6.73 -4.88 -1.97
CA LEU A 11 -6.31 -5.93 -1.06
C LEU A 11 -4.78 -5.91 -1.08
N ASP A 12 -4.19 -5.20 -0.14
CA ASP A 12 -2.74 -4.94 -0.08
C ASP A 12 -1.94 -6.24 -0.21
N SER A 13 -1.11 -6.31 -1.24
CA SER A 13 -0.24 -7.44 -1.55
C SER A 13 -0.89 -8.75 -2.09
N LEU A 14 -2.14 -8.75 -2.54
CA LEU A 14 -2.76 -9.96 -3.07
C LEU A 14 -2.37 -10.22 -4.54
N GLY A 15 -1.13 -10.63 -4.78
CA GLY A 15 -0.65 -11.06 -6.09
C GLY A 15 -1.27 -12.36 -6.59
N ILE A 16 -1.27 -12.57 -7.91
CA ILE A 16 -1.83 -13.75 -8.58
C ILE A 16 -0.82 -14.50 -9.46
N GLY A 17 0.45 -14.43 -9.09
CA GLY A 17 1.56 -15.13 -9.74
C GLY A 17 2.53 -14.18 -10.45
N ASN A 18 3.62 -14.73 -10.90
CA ASN A 18 4.76 -14.00 -11.46
C ASN A 18 4.36 -12.88 -12.41
N GLY A 19 4.86 -11.67 -12.16
CA GLY A 19 4.90 -10.61 -13.16
C GLY A 19 5.80 -10.99 -14.33
N LYS A 20 5.61 -10.36 -15.49
CA LYS A 20 6.40 -10.62 -16.71
C LYS A 20 7.91 -10.44 -16.51
N ASP A 21 8.29 -9.62 -15.56
CA ASP A 21 9.67 -9.28 -15.24
C ASP A 21 10.12 -9.72 -13.84
N ALA A 22 9.39 -10.65 -13.21
CA ALA A 22 9.69 -11.19 -11.88
C ALA A 22 11.15 -11.64 -11.72
N ALA A 23 11.74 -12.21 -12.77
CA ALA A 23 13.16 -12.60 -12.79
C ALA A 23 14.13 -11.46 -12.46
N LYS A 24 13.81 -10.21 -12.86
CA LYS A 24 14.64 -9.04 -12.55
C LYS A 24 14.68 -8.70 -11.06
N PHE A 25 13.65 -9.14 -10.35
CA PHE A 25 13.48 -8.90 -8.91
C PHE A 25 13.85 -10.13 -8.06
N GLY A 26 14.21 -11.25 -8.71
CA GLY A 26 14.49 -12.51 -8.02
C GLY A 26 13.23 -13.22 -7.51
N ASP A 27 12.07 -12.88 -8.03
CA ASP A 27 10.75 -13.31 -7.54
C ASP A 27 10.11 -14.39 -8.44
N GLU A 28 10.92 -15.11 -9.23
CA GLU A 28 10.41 -16.23 -10.03
C GLU A 28 9.85 -17.35 -9.13
N GLY A 29 8.68 -17.83 -9.47
CA GLY A 29 7.98 -18.88 -8.70
C GLY A 29 7.09 -18.35 -7.59
N THR A 30 6.96 -17.04 -7.44
CA THR A 30 5.99 -16.45 -6.50
C THR A 30 4.57 -16.54 -7.02
N ASP A 31 3.63 -16.79 -6.13
CA ASP A 31 2.19 -16.82 -6.40
C ASP A 31 1.42 -16.67 -5.09
N THR A 32 1.30 -15.44 -4.63
CA THR A 32 0.76 -15.12 -3.31
C THR A 32 -0.58 -15.81 -3.08
N PHE A 33 -1.55 -15.63 -3.97
CA PHE A 33 -2.89 -16.14 -3.74
C PHE A 33 -2.96 -17.67 -3.84
N LEU A 34 -2.32 -18.27 -4.85
CA LEU A 34 -2.32 -19.72 -5.00
C LEU A 34 -1.66 -20.41 -3.78
N HIS A 35 -0.47 -19.95 -3.41
CA HIS A 35 0.28 -20.57 -2.31
C HIS A 35 -0.43 -20.42 -0.96
N ILE A 36 -1.15 -19.31 -0.72
CA ILE A 36 -2.03 -19.18 0.44
C ILE A 36 -3.10 -20.25 0.42
N THR A 37 -3.83 -20.42 -0.69
CA THR A 37 -4.92 -21.39 -0.77
C THR A 37 -4.44 -22.84 -0.64
N GLU A 38 -3.22 -23.13 -1.09
CA GLU A 38 -2.60 -24.46 -0.92
C GLU A 38 -2.29 -24.80 0.54
N LYS A 39 -1.97 -23.79 1.35
CA LYS A 39 -1.69 -23.98 2.79
C LYS A 39 -2.96 -24.05 3.65
N MET A 40 -4.07 -23.53 3.17
CA MET A 40 -5.33 -23.56 3.91
C MET A 40 -5.90 -24.98 3.99
N PRO A 41 -6.33 -25.43 5.18
CA PRO A 41 -7.04 -26.72 5.36
C PRO A 41 -8.37 -26.75 4.58
N SER A 42 -9.09 -25.63 4.62
CA SER A 42 -10.29 -25.34 3.83
C SER A 42 -10.29 -23.88 3.44
N PHE A 43 -10.71 -23.56 2.24
CA PHE A 43 -10.77 -22.19 1.74
C PHE A 43 -12.06 -21.97 0.97
N SER A 44 -12.76 -20.88 1.27
CA SER A 44 -14.04 -20.55 0.63
C SER A 44 -14.23 -19.03 0.57
N ILE A 45 -14.44 -18.52 -0.64
CA ILE A 45 -14.65 -17.10 -0.96
C ILE A 45 -15.80 -16.94 -1.94
N PRO A 46 -17.04 -17.28 -1.54
CA PRO A 46 -18.17 -17.42 -2.47
C PRO A 46 -18.55 -16.13 -3.20
N ASN A 47 -18.22 -14.94 -2.66
CA ASN A 47 -18.51 -13.67 -3.32
C ASN A 47 -17.47 -13.34 -4.39
N LEU A 48 -16.18 -13.50 -4.09
CA LEU A 48 -15.10 -13.39 -5.10
C LEU A 48 -15.23 -14.47 -6.19
N GLU A 49 -15.66 -15.69 -5.82
CA GLU A 49 -15.93 -16.77 -6.78
C GLU A 49 -17.01 -16.36 -7.76
N LYS A 50 -18.17 -15.83 -7.30
CA LYS A 50 -19.22 -15.30 -8.16
C LYS A 50 -18.77 -14.16 -9.07
N LEU A 51 -17.83 -13.32 -8.59
CA LEU A 51 -17.27 -12.26 -9.41
C LEU A 51 -16.31 -12.78 -10.49
N GLY A 52 -15.84 -14.03 -10.40
CA GLY A 52 -14.99 -14.66 -11.40
C GLY A 52 -13.52 -14.81 -10.98
N MET A 53 -13.19 -14.74 -9.68
CA MET A 53 -11.82 -14.94 -9.23
C MET A 53 -11.27 -16.31 -9.63
N GLY A 54 -12.06 -17.38 -9.50
CA GLY A 54 -11.69 -18.72 -9.95
C GLY A 54 -11.55 -18.88 -11.46
N ASN A 55 -12.12 -17.95 -12.24
CA ASN A 55 -11.94 -17.89 -13.70
C ASN A 55 -10.64 -17.16 -14.07
N LEU A 56 -10.26 -16.14 -13.29
CA LEU A 56 -9.03 -15.38 -13.50
C LEU A 56 -7.80 -16.20 -13.08
N LYS A 57 -7.89 -16.89 -11.96
CA LYS A 57 -6.79 -17.64 -11.36
C LYS A 57 -7.27 -18.99 -10.83
N ALA A 58 -6.57 -20.05 -11.22
CA ALA A 58 -6.79 -21.37 -10.63
C ALA A 58 -6.31 -21.38 -9.18
N LEU A 59 -7.22 -21.57 -8.23
CA LEU A 59 -6.98 -21.54 -6.80
C LEU A 59 -7.54 -22.81 -6.14
N LYS A 60 -6.88 -23.33 -5.11
CA LYS A 60 -7.40 -24.47 -4.36
C LYS A 60 -8.68 -24.08 -3.58
N GLY A 61 -9.76 -24.80 -3.79
CA GLY A 61 -11.04 -24.55 -3.10
C GLY A 61 -11.89 -23.43 -3.71
N VAL A 62 -11.50 -22.89 -4.87
CA VAL A 62 -12.27 -21.86 -5.59
C VAL A 62 -12.53 -22.38 -7.01
N SER A 63 -13.79 -22.47 -7.39
CA SER A 63 -14.20 -22.97 -8.71
C SER A 63 -14.42 -21.85 -9.72
N PRO A 64 -14.10 -22.06 -11.00
CA PRO A 64 -14.55 -21.15 -12.03
C PRO A 64 -16.08 -21.22 -12.15
N VAL A 65 -16.72 -20.08 -12.44
CA VAL A 65 -18.16 -19.98 -12.63
C VAL A 65 -18.48 -19.79 -14.11
N GLU A 66 -19.58 -20.36 -14.58
CA GLU A 66 -19.99 -20.29 -15.99
C GLU A 66 -20.33 -18.84 -16.41
N LYS A 67 -20.93 -18.08 -15.49
CA LYS A 67 -21.38 -16.70 -15.72
C LYS A 67 -20.83 -15.80 -14.60
N PRO A 68 -19.60 -15.36 -14.70
CA PRO A 68 -19.03 -14.44 -13.72
C PRO A 68 -19.81 -13.12 -13.70
N LEU A 69 -19.99 -12.56 -12.51
CA LEU A 69 -20.71 -11.29 -12.33
C LEU A 69 -19.83 -10.06 -12.60
N ALA A 70 -18.51 -10.22 -12.71
CA ALA A 70 -17.58 -9.13 -12.99
C ALA A 70 -16.82 -9.36 -14.29
N LYS A 71 -16.32 -8.28 -14.89
CA LYS A 71 -15.19 -8.38 -15.80
C LYS A 71 -13.92 -8.52 -14.99
N TYR A 72 -13.00 -9.37 -15.43
CA TYR A 72 -11.76 -9.65 -14.72
C TYR A 72 -10.54 -9.61 -15.65
N TYR A 73 -9.46 -9.04 -15.12
CA TYR A 73 -8.21 -8.79 -15.83
C TYR A 73 -7.04 -9.19 -14.94
N ALA A 74 -5.94 -9.63 -15.56
CA ALA A 74 -4.62 -9.67 -14.92
C ALA A 74 -3.86 -8.39 -15.31
N LEU A 75 -3.30 -7.70 -14.32
CA LEU A 75 -2.51 -6.49 -14.55
C LEU A 75 -1.04 -6.75 -14.24
N ASN A 76 -0.15 -6.25 -15.10
CA ASN A 76 1.28 -6.17 -14.83
C ASN A 76 1.63 -4.75 -14.39
N GLU A 77 2.60 -4.62 -13.53
CA GLU A 77 3.12 -3.32 -13.11
C GLU A 77 4.14 -2.80 -14.13
N ALA A 78 3.98 -1.55 -14.58
CA ALA A 78 4.89 -0.91 -15.51
C ALA A 78 6.05 -0.18 -14.81
N SER A 79 5.88 0.14 -13.54
CA SER A 79 6.88 0.81 -12.72
C SER A 79 8.02 -0.13 -12.31
N ASN A 80 9.20 0.43 -12.03
CA ASN A 80 10.37 -0.32 -11.58
C ASN A 80 10.40 -0.45 -10.04
N GLY A 81 9.32 -0.91 -9.44
CA GLY A 81 9.19 -1.14 -8.00
C GLY A 81 8.28 -2.31 -7.72
N LYS A 82 8.13 -2.68 -6.48
CA LYS A 82 7.19 -3.70 -6.00
C LYS A 82 6.70 -3.37 -4.59
N ASP A 83 6.64 -2.07 -4.28
CA ASP A 83 6.22 -1.56 -2.98
C ASP A 83 4.86 -0.87 -3.06
N THR A 84 4.20 -0.74 -1.92
CA THR A 84 2.86 -0.17 -1.80
C THR A 84 2.73 1.23 -2.43
N MET A 85 3.74 2.11 -2.24
CA MET A 85 3.69 3.46 -2.82
C MET A 85 3.73 3.40 -4.34
N THR A 86 4.66 2.62 -4.90
CA THR A 86 4.83 2.45 -6.34
C THR A 86 3.56 1.92 -6.99
N GLY A 87 2.96 0.84 -6.46
CA GLY A 87 1.74 0.25 -7.00
C GLY A 87 0.55 1.21 -6.96
N HIS A 88 0.33 1.89 -5.82
CA HIS A 88 -0.76 2.85 -5.68
C HIS A 88 -0.57 4.10 -6.55
N TRP A 89 0.65 4.61 -6.67
CA TRP A 89 0.94 5.74 -7.55
C TRP A 89 0.71 5.36 -9.01
N GLU A 90 1.08 4.13 -9.40
CA GLU A 90 0.82 3.66 -10.75
C GLU A 90 -0.66 3.52 -11.05
N MET A 91 -1.47 3.02 -10.12
CA MET A 91 -2.93 3.01 -10.25
C MET A 91 -3.47 4.41 -10.58
N MET A 92 -2.86 5.46 -10.03
CA MET A 92 -3.27 6.85 -10.23
C MET A 92 -2.44 7.57 -11.31
N GLY A 93 -1.77 6.82 -12.19
CA GLY A 93 -1.16 7.30 -13.42
C GLY A 93 0.33 7.64 -13.35
N ILE A 94 1.01 7.48 -12.21
CA ILE A 94 2.44 7.78 -12.06
C ILE A 94 3.27 6.52 -12.33
N LYS A 95 4.14 6.57 -13.35
CA LYS A 95 5.15 5.53 -13.55
C LYS A 95 6.42 5.85 -12.78
N THR A 96 6.79 4.98 -11.85
CA THR A 96 8.04 5.08 -11.09
C THR A 96 9.18 4.45 -11.88
N GLU A 97 10.02 5.28 -12.51
CA GLU A 97 11.17 4.79 -13.31
C GLU A 97 12.33 4.35 -12.43
N LYS A 98 12.57 5.06 -11.32
CA LYS A 98 13.62 4.75 -10.34
C LYS A 98 12.97 4.22 -9.07
N PRO A 99 13.20 2.95 -8.71
CA PRO A 99 12.60 2.36 -7.51
C PRO A 99 13.09 3.07 -6.25
N PHE A 100 12.32 2.98 -5.18
CA PHE A 100 12.79 3.35 -3.87
C PHE A 100 13.89 2.38 -3.42
N ILE A 101 14.90 2.93 -2.75
CA ILE A 101 16.05 2.12 -2.31
C ILE A 101 15.76 1.53 -0.94
N THR A 102 16.07 0.26 -0.78
CA THR A 102 16.09 -0.40 0.53
C THR A 102 17.53 -0.53 1.02
N PHE A 103 17.74 -0.36 2.30
CA PHE A 103 19.06 -0.47 2.96
C PHE A 103 19.08 -1.59 4.00
N THR A 104 18.21 -2.60 3.82
CA THR A 104 18.01 -3.68 4.78
C THR A 104 19.26 -4.50 5.03
N ASP A 105 20.02 -4.81 3.97
CA ASP A 105 21.18 -5.69 4.06
C ASP A 105 22.46 -4.98 4.53
N THR A 106 22.58 -3.68 4.26
CA THR A 106 23.84 -2.95 4.44
C THR A 106 23.78 -1.85 5.51
N GLY A 107 22.58 -1.41 5.92
CA GLY A 107 22.41 -0.11 6.53
C GLY A 107 22.64 1.01 5.52
N PHE A 108 22.50 2.26 5.94
CA PHE A 108 22.71 3.44 5.10
C PHE A 108 24.19 3.66 4.78
N PRO A 109 24.51 4.17 3.57
CA PRO A 109 25.90 4.45 3.18
C PRO A 109 26.58 5.44 4.14
N PRO A 110 27.90 5.31 4.33
CA PRO A 110 28.66 6.21 5.19
C PRO A 110 28.49 7.70 4.84
N GLU A 111 28.37 8.02 3.55
CA GLU A 111 28.20 9.39 3.06
C GLU A 111 26.85 9.99 3.49
N LEU A 112 25.78 9.19 3.49
CA LEU A 112 24.46 9.61 4.00
C LEU A 112 24.52 9.86 5.50
N ILE A 113 25.13 8.94 6.26
CA ILE A 113 25.28 9.06 7.71
C ILE A 113 26.12 10.29 8.07
N GLN A 114 27.23 10.52 7.36
CA GLN A 114 28.08 11.69 7.58
C GLN A 114 27.31 12.99 7.34
N GLU A 115 26.58 13.10 6.23
CA GLU A 115 25.79 14.30 5.92
C GLU A 115 24.69 14.53 6.98
N LEU A 116 24.06 13.45 7.44
CA LEU A 116 23.06 13.54 8.51
C LEU A 116 23.69 14.04 9.83
N GLU A 117 24.84 13.49 10.22
CA GLU A 117 25.59 13.94 11.41
C GLU A 117 26.01 15.42 11.32
N GLU A 118 26.50 15.84 10.14
CA GLU A 118 26.93 17.22 9.91
C GLU A 118 25.78 18.22 10.01
N LYS A 119 24.61 17.89 9.43
CA LYS A 119 23.47 18.78 9.41
C LYS A 119 22.70 18.82 10.73
N THR A 120 22.65 17.71 11.47
CA THR A 120 21.94 17.63 12.76
C THR A 120 22.85 17.96 13.94
N GLY A 121 24.18 17.89 13.77
CA GLY A 121 25.16 18.03 14.85
C GLY A 121 25.18 16.88 15.83
N ARG A 122 24.56 15.74 15.50
CA ARG A 122 24.46 14.56 16.36
C ARG A 122 25.17 13.36 15.75
N LYS A 123 25.80 12.55 16.60
CA LYS A 123 26.35 11.27 16.17
C LYS A 123 25.27 10.23 15.96
N VAL A 124 25.39 9.45 14.89
CA VAL A 124 24.50 8.34 14.58
C VAL A 124 25.00 7.07 15.26
N ILE A 125 24.07 6.35 15.87
CA ILE A 125 24.24 4.98 16.36
C ILE A 125 23.17 4.08 15.76
N GLY A 126 23.44 2.79 15.66
CA GLY A 126 22.56 1.80 15.05
C GLY A 126 22.91 1.50 13.61
N ASN A 127 22.39 2.24 12.65
CA ASN A 127 22.59 2.10 11.20
C ASN A 127 22.53 0.64 10.70
N LYS A 128 21.44 -0.04 11.03
CA LYS A 128 21.16 -1.43 10.62
C LYS A 128 19.67 -1.68 10.47
N ALA A 129 19.32 -2.81 9.85
CA ALA A 129 17.94 -3.28 9.88
C ALA A 129 17.58 -3.80 11.27
N ALA A 130 16.47 -3.32 11.83
CA ALA A 130 15.99 -3.72 13.13
C ALA A 130 14.51 -3.44 13.35
N SER A 131 13.91 -4.14 14.31
CA SER A 131 12.64 -3.76 14.91
C SER A 131 12.85 -2.51 15.79
N GLY A 132 11.95 -1.53 15.71
CA GLY A 132 12.04 -0.31 16.51
C GLY A 132 12.00 -0.56 18.03
N THR A 133 11.38 -1.64 18.48
CA THR A 133 11.36 -2.03 19.89
C THR A 133 12.74 -2.58 20.31
N GLU A 134 13.29 -3.48 19.51
CA GLU A 134 14.58 -4.11 19.80
C GLU A 134 15.75 -3.12 19.78
N ILE A 135 15.79 -2.24 18.79
CA ILE A 135 16.92 -1.29 18.68
C ILE A 135 16.88 -0.23 19.78
N ILE A 136 15.69 0.17 20.23
CA ILE A 136 15.57 1.08 21.38
C ILE A 136 16.01 0.39 22.67
N GLU A 137 15.64 -0.89 22.87
CA GLU A 137 16.13 -1.68 24.01
C GLU A 137 17.66 -1.88 23.99
N GLU A 138 18.24 -2.02 22.79
CA GLU A 138 19.68 -2.20 22.62
C GLU A 138 20.48 -0.90 22.88
N LEU A 139 20.03 0.23 22.32
CA LEU A 139 20.80 1.47 22.22
C LEU A 139 20.26 2.64 23.05
N GLY A 140 19.09 2.50 23.67
CA GLY A 140 18.42 3.59 24.38
C GLY A 140 19.24 4.17 25.51
N GLU A 141 19.90 3.35 26.35
CA GLU A 141 20.75 3.83 27.45
C GLU A 141 21.98 4.59 26.93
N GLU A 142 22.60 4.12 25.82
CA GLU A 142 23.69 4.83 25.16
C GLU A 142 23.22 6.18 24.64
N GLN A 143 22.07 6.22 23.99
CA GLN A 143 21.48 7.46 23.48
C GLN A 143 21.19 8.47 24.60
N LEU A 144 20.59 8.05 25.72
CA LEU A 144 20.33 8.92 26.87
C LEU A 144 21.64 9.52 27.46
N ARG A 145 22.72 8.76 27.45
CA ARG A 145 24.03 9.18 27.97
C ARG A 145 24.77 10.11 27.02
N THR A 146 24.67 9.90 25.71
CA THR A 146 25.54 10.57 24.71
C THR A 146 24.80 11.66 23.92
N GLY A 147 23.47 11.64 23.88
CA GLY A 147 22.66 12.50 23.00
C GLY A 147 22.75 12.11 21.52
N SER A 148 23.27 10.92 21.22
CA SER A 148 23.34 10.38 19.84
C SER A 148 21.96 10.13 19.27
N MET A 149 21.88 9.94 17.96
CA MET A 149 20.65 9.64 17.22
C MET A 149 20.62 8.15 16.85
N ILE A 150 19.58 7.42 17.25
CA ILE A 150 19.39 6.04 16.80
C ILE A 150 18.79 6.07 15.40
N VAL A 151 19.58 5.68 14.38
CA VAL A 151 19.12 5.55 12.98
C VAL A 151 19.08 4.09 12.61
N TYR A 152 17.99 3.65 11.97
CA TYR A 152 17.80 2.27 11.54
C TYR A 152 16.83 2.18 10.36
N THR A 153 16.79 1.01 9.73
CA THR A 153 15.87 0.69 8.65
C THR A 153 15.05 -0.58 8.96
N SER A 154 14.19 -1.00 8.06
CA SER A 154 13.45 -2.26 8.10
C SER A 154 13.41 -2.89 6.69
N ALA A 155 12.54 -3.85 6.45
CA ALA A 155 12.39 -4.46 5.13
C ALA A 155 11.88 -3.47 4.06
N ASP A 156 11.15 -2.43 4.49
CA ASP A 156 10.66 -1.37 3.59
C ASP A 156 11.74 -0.34 3.25
N SER A 157 11.47 0.48 2.23
CA SER A 157 12.29 1.65 1.90
C SER A 157 12.07 2.79 2.88
N VAL A 158 12.66 2.69 4.06
CA VAL A 158 12.47 3.64 5.16
C VAL A 158 13.77 3.98 5.87
N LEU A 159 13.91 5.26 6.27
CA LEU A 159 14.87 5.71 7.28
C LEU A 159 14.10 6.06 8.54
N GLN A 160 14.46 5.45 9.65
CA GLN A 160 13.79 5.66 10.93
C GLN A 160 14.76 6.26 11.94
N ILE A 161 14.29 7.28 12.65
CA ILE A 161 15.05 7.92 13.75
C ILE A 161 14.28 7.71 15.04
N ALA A 162 14.87 7.00 16.00
CA ALA A 162 14.30 6.86 17.32
C ALA A 162 15.00 7.80 18.32
N ALA A 163 14.20 8.48 19.14
CA ALA A 163 14.73 9.36 20.19
C ALA A 163 13.75 9.50 21.37
N PRO A 164 14.24 9.79 22.59
CA PRO A 164 13.39 10.07 23.74
C PRO A 164 12.66 11.40 23.55
N GLU A 165 11.38 11.43 23.97
CA GLU A 165 10.55 12.65 23.91
C GLU A 165 11.01 13.73 24.92
N ASP A 166 11.67 13.31 26.00
CA ASP A 166 12.10 14.21 27.06
C ASP A 166 13.18 15.18 26.53
N PRO A 167 12.93 16.51 26.58
CA PRO A 167 13.89 17.52 26.14
C PRO A 167 15.22 17.50 26.92
N LYS A 168 15.24 16.88 28.10
CA LYS A 168 16.45 16.68 28.87
C LYS A 168 17.50 15.85 28.11
N TYR A 169 17.04 14.92 27.26
CA TYR A 169 17.91 13.99 26.53
C TYR A 169 17.95 14.31 25.03
N PHE A 170 16.79 14.52 24.40
CA PHE A 170 16.68 14.79 22.97
C PHE A 170 15.54 15.76 22.67
N GLY A 171 14.31 15.39 22.99
CA GLY A 171 13.10 16.18 22.77
C GLY A 171 12.36 15.86 21.48
N LEU A 172 11.04 15.92 21.55
CA LEU A 172 10.15 15.58 20.44
C LEU A 172 10.30 16.56 19.25
N GLU A 173 10.37 17.85 19.51
CA GLU A 173 10.54 18.87 18.47
C GLU A 173 11.84 18.72 17.70
N GLU A 174 12.95 18.42 18.42
CA GLU A 174 14.25 18.19 17.78
C GLU A 174 14.25 16.90 16.96
N LEU A 175 13.58 15.83 17.44
CA LEU A 175 13.41 14.61 16.66
C LEU A 175 12.68 14.89 15.33
N TYR A 176 11.62 15.69 15.35
CA TYR A 176 10.90 16.02 14.12
C TYR A 176 11.75 16.84 13.16
N LYS A 177 12.49 17.82 13.66
CA LYS A 177 13.43 18.62 12.87
C LYS A 177 14.55 17.75 12.25
N ASP A 178 15.12 16.83 13.00
CA ASP A 178 16.13 15.92 12.49
C ASP A 178 15.56 14.98 11.42
N CYS A 179 14.31 14.57 11.55
CA CYS A 179 13.59 13.82 10.51
C CYS A 179 13.33 14.64 9.25
N GLU A 180 13.04 15.94 9.35
CA GLU A 180 12.93 16.84 8.19
C GLU A 180 14.26 16.96 7.46
N ILE A 181 15.37 17.11 8.19
CA ILE A 181 16.74 17.11 7.63
C ILE A 181 17.03 15.78 6.92
N ALA A 182 16.71 14.66 7.56
CA ALA A 182 16.88 13.33 6.96
C ALA A 182 16.01 13.19 5.68
N ARG A 183 14.77 13.75 5.66
CA ARG A 183 13.92 13.76 4.46
C ARG A 183 14.55 14.54 3.32
N GLU A 184 15.15 15.72 3.58
CA GLU A 184 15.85 16.49 2.56
C GLU A 184 17.05 15.71 1.98
N ILE A 185 17.86 15.11 2.84
CA ILE A 185 19.03 14.30 2.43
C ILE A 185 18.61 13.14 1.55
N THR A 186 17.55 12.44 1.95
CA THR A 186 17.04 11.26 1.24
C THR A 186 16.16 11.60 0.03
N MET A 187 16.12 12.85 -0.42
CA MET A 187 15.57 13.23 -1.74
C MET A 187 16.56 12.98 -2.88
N LYS A 188 17.84 12.80 -2.60
CA LYS A 188 18.84 12.45 -3.61
C LYS A 188 18.53 11.07 -4.20
N ASP A 189 18.70 10.93 -5.52
CA ASP A 189 18.38 9.70 -6.25
C ASP A 189 19.06 8.45 -5.69
N GLU A 190 20.33 8.60 -5.27
CA GLU A 190 21.16 7.52 -4.71
C GLU A 190 20.77 7.12 -3.26
N TRP A 191 19.93 7.91 -2.60
CA TRP A 191 19.51 7.67 -1.20
C TRP A 191 17.99 7.73 -1.01
N ARG A 192 17.23 7.74 -2.10
CA ARG A 192 15.80 7.95 -2.05
C ARG A 192 15.07 6.82 -1.37
N VAL A 193 14.62 7.08 -0.14
CA VAL A 193 13.71 6.19 0.59
C VAL A 193 12.27 6.71 0.49
N GLY A 194 11.32 5.78 0.53
CA GLY A 194 9.90 6.11 0.48
C GLY A 194 9.42 6.93 1.67
N ARG A 195 9.95 6.67 2.85
CA ARG A 195 9.55 7.35 4.10
C ARG A 195 10.73 7.65 5.01
N VAL A 196 10.64 8.76 5.75
CA VAL A 196 11.43 9.01 6.97
C VAL A 196 10.46 8.99 8.15
N ILE A 197 10.79 8.27 9.20
CA ILE A 197 9.87 8.05 10.34
C ILE A 197 10.52 8.49 11.64
N ALA A 198 9.86 9.42 12.34
CA ALA A 198 10.16 9.73 13.72
C ALA A 198 9.55 8.67 14.65
N ARG A 199 10.37 8.06 15.48
CA ARG A 199 10.01 7.02 16.46
C ARG A 199 10.28 7.49 17.88
N PRO A 200 9.44 8.36 18.45
CA PRO A 200 9.61 8.81 19.82
C PRO A 200 9.34 7.71 20.84
N TYR A 201 10.06 7.77 21.96
CA TYR A 201 9.89 6.83 23.06
C TYR A 201 10.09 7.51 24.42
N VAL A 202 9.66 6.82 25.47
CA VAL A 202 9.86 7.18 26.89
C VAL A 202 10.54 6.03 27.63
N GLY A 203 11.10 6.30 28.81
CA GLY A 203 11.83 5.35 29.65
C GLY A 203 13.28 5.82 29.88
N GLU A 204 13.88 5.37 30.97
CA GLU A 204 15.24 5.80 31.38
C GLU A 204 16.26 4.66 31.39
N LYS A 205 15.82 3.42 31.30
CA LYS A 205 16.69 2.24 31.28
C LYS A 205 16.07 1.07 30.52
N ARG A 206 16.88 0.11 30.20
CA ARG A 206 16.49 -1.14 29.55
C ARG A 206 15.34 -1.83 30.29
N GLY A 207 14.34 -2.29 29.55
CA GLY A 207 13.10 -2.88 30.06
C GLY A 207 12.01 -1.87 30.40
N GLU A 208 12.29 -0.58 30.40
CA GLU A 208 11.32 0.50 30.60
C GLU A 208 10.98 1.26 29.34
N PHE A 209 11.77 1.09 28.26
CA PHE A 209 11.54 1.81 27.02
C PHE A 209 10.23 1.45 26.36
N LYS A 210 9.42 2.48 26.03
CA LYS A 210 8.14 2.33 25.35
C LYS A 210 7.98 3.38 24.27
N ARG A 211 7.69 2.93 23.06
CA ARG A 211 7.33 3.84 21.96
C ARG A 211 6.03 4.56 22.30
N THR A 212 5.94 5.82 21.92
CA THR A 212 4.75 6.64 22.15
C THR A 212 3.88 6.71 20.89
N SER A 213 2.70 7.32 21.02
CA SER A 213 1.79 7.61 19.90
C SER A 213 2.22 8.80 19.03
N ASN A 214 3.25 9.55 19.44
CA ASN A 214 3.75 10.74 18.72
C ASN A 214 4.68 10.36 17.55
N ARG A 215 4.51 9.17 16.99
CA ARG A 215 5.13 8.79 15.72
C ARG A 215 4.71 9.77 14.62
N HIS A 216 5.69 10.19 13.80
CA HIS A 216 5.44 11.05 12.66
C HIS A 216 6.16 10.49 11.42
N ASP A 217 5.41 10.32 10.33
CA ASP A 217 5.92 9.79 9.06
C ASP A 217 6.01 10.92 8.03
N LEU A 218 7.20 11.11 7.48
CA LEU A 218 7.49 12.02 6.37
C LEU A 218 7.59 11.20 5.08
N ALA A 219 6.46 10.92 4.45
CA ALA A 219 6.40 10.23 3.17
C ALA A 219 6.80 11.14 2.00
N LEU A 220 7.26 10.55 0.90
CA LEU A 220 7.39 11.26 -0.36
C LEU A 220 6.02 11.54 -0.93
N LYS A 221 5.83 12.77 -1.39
CA LYS A 221 4.66 13.12 -2.22
C LYS A 221 4.82 12.53 -3.62
N PRO A 222 3.72 12.22 -4.31
CA PRO A 222 3.77 11.95 -5.74
C PRO A 222 4.53 13.06 -6.47
N PRO A 223 5.42 12.72 -7.43
CA PRO A 223 6.27 13.71 -8.10
C PRO A 223 5.50 14.69 -8.99
N THR A 224 4.28 14.34 -9.38
CA THR A 224 3.36 15.16 -10.18
C THR A 224 1.93 14.98 -9.68
N LYS A 225 1.00 15.77 -10.20
CA LYS A 225 -0.43 15.55 -9.97
C LYS A 225 -0.84 14.16 -10.44
N THR A 226 -1.63 13.49 -9.65
CA THR A 226 -2.20 12.18 -9.95
C THR A 226 -3.65 12.30 -10.42
N VAL A 227 -4.25 11.20 -10.83
CA VAL A 227 -5.69 11.15 -11.13
C VAL A 227 -6.55 11.71 -9.97
N LEU A 228 -6.12 11.51 -8.70
CA LEU A 228 -6.85 12.03 -7.53
C LEU A 228 -6.96 13.56 -7.57
N ASN A 229 -5.87 14.25 -7.90
CA ASN A 229 -5.86 15.72 -8.01
C ASN A 229 -6.81 16.21 -9.12
N TYR A 230 -6.83 15.54 -10.27
CA TYR A 230 -7.71 15.91 -11.39
C TYR A 230 -9.19 15.66 -11.07
N LEU A 231 -9.51 14.62 -10.30
CA LEU A 231 -10.87 14.37 -9.82
C LEU A 231 -11.31 15.46 -8.84
N GLU A 232 -10.46 15.81 -7.87
CA GLU A 232 -10.72 16.88 -6.90
C GLU A 232 -10.92 18.22 -7.58
N GLU A 233 -10.04 18.60 -8.52
CA GLU A 233 -10.12 19.82 -9.32
C GLU A 233 -11.40 19.89 -10.17
N ALA A 234 -11.94 18.75 -10.58
CA ALA A 234 -13.23 18.63 -11.25
C ALA A 234 -14.44 18.73 -10.31
N GLY A 235 -14.22 18.98 -9.02
CA GLY A 235 -15.27 19.12 -8.01
C GLY A 235 -15.91 17.78 -7.58
N LEU A 236 -15.20 16.67 -7.80
CA LEU A 236 -15.64 15.35 -7.36
C LEU A 236 -15.14 15.06 -5.94
N SER A 237 -15.89 14.23 -5.22
CA SER A 237 -15.43 13.73 -3.92
C SER A 237 -14.37 12.66 -4.12
N VAL A 238 -13.24 12.82 -3.44
CA VAL A 238 -12.21 11.78 -3.31
C VAL A 238 -12.11 11.42 -1.84
N ILE A 239 -12.71 10.29 -1.50
CA ILE A 239 -12.74 9.75 -0.13
C ILE A 239 -11.68 8.67 -0.04
N SER A 240 -10.75 8.81 0.89
CA SER A 240 -9.76 7.78 1.20
C SER A 240 -10.14 7.02 2.46
N ILE A 241 -9.93 5.69 2.45
CA ILE A 241 -10.08 4.82 3.61
C ILE A 241 -8.78 4.03 3.79
N GLY A 242 -8.33 3.90 5.04
CA GLY A 242 -7.07 3.22 5.37
C GLY A 242 -5.86 4.09 5.08
N LYS A 243 -4.80 3.51 4.50
CA LYS A 243 -3.52 4.19 4.26
C LYS A 243 -3.48 5.09 3.01
N ILE A 244 -4.53 5.18 2.22
CA ILE A 244 -4.51 5.96 0.97
C ILE A 244 -4.08 7.41 1.22
N ASN A 245 -4.60 8.06 2.26
CA ASN A 245 -4.20 9.43 2.60
C ASN A 245 -2.68 9.56 2.86
N ASP A 246 -2.09 8.58 3.52
CA ASP A 246 -0.66 8.58 3.85
C ASP A 246 0.20 8.29 2.61
N ILE A 247 -0.24 7.38 1.73
CA ILE A 247 0.43 7.02 0.48
C ILE A 247 0.51 8.22 -0.48
N PHE A 248 -0.54 9.02 -0.54
CA PHE A 248 -0.61 10.22 -1.39
C PHE A 248 -0.32 11.53 -0.63
N VAL A 249 0.02 11.45 0.67
CA VAL A 249 0.31 12.61 1.53
C VAL A 249 -0.80 13.68 1.45
N GLY A 250 -2.05 13.21 1.40
CA GLY A 250 -3.24 14.05 1.31
C GLY A 250 -3.51 14.69 -0.05
N GLU A 251 -2.64 14.51 -1.05
CA GLU A 251 -2.78 15.15 -2.36
C GLU A 251 -4.00 14.61 -3.12
N GLY A 252 -4.90 15.50 -3.53
CA GLY A 252 -6.11 15.15 -4.26
C GLY A 252 -7.17 14.42 -3.44
N ILE A 253 -7.14 14.51 -2.10
CA ILE A 253 -8.06 13.83 -1.18
C ILE A 253 -8.85 14.87 -0.39
N ASN A 254 -10.19 14.88 -0.54
CA ASN A 254 -11.03 15.82 0.22
C ASN A 254 -11.59 15.22 1.53
N LYS A 255 -11.58 13.92 1.70
CA LYS A 255 -12.02 13.27 2.94
C LYS A 255 -11.17 12.05 3.24
N ALA A 256 -10.48 12.05 4.37
CA ALA A 256 -9.72 10.90 4.85
C ALA A 256 -10.44 10.23 6.02
N ILE A 257 -10.56 8.91 5.95
CA ILE A 257 -11.14 8.05 6.99
C ILE A 257 -10.06 7.06 7.41
N HIS A 258 -9.60 7.17 8.63
CA HIS A 258 -8.61 6.25 9.18
C HIS A 258 -9.27 4.92 9.56
N SER A 259 -8.62 3.79 9.26
CA SER A 259 -9.04 2.46 9.72
C SER A 259 -7.92 1.79 10.53
N ARG A 260 -8.30 1.00 11.53
CA ARG A 260 -7.38 0.25 12.40
C ARG A 260 -7.16 -1.18 11.92
N SER A 261 -8.02 -1.64 11.00
CA SER A 261 -7.96 -2.98 10.43
C SER A 261 -8.61 -3.01 9.04
N SER A 262 -8.36 -4.06 8.28
CA SER A 262 -9.02 -4.28 6.98
C SER A 262 -10.53 -4.48 7.14
N VAL A 263 -10.97 -5.17 8.18
CA VAL A 263 -12.41 -5.35 8.48
C VAL A 263 -13.08 -4.00 8.74
N GLU A 264 -12.48 -3.14 9.59
CA GLU A 264 -13.00 -1.79 9.83
C GLU A 264 -12.99 -0.95 8.56
N GLY A 265 -11.96 -1.06 7.72
CA GLY A 265 -11.90 -0.40 6.41
C GLY A 265 -13.07 -0.79 5.51
N MET A 266 -13.43 -2.07 5.46
CA MET A 266 -14.62 -2.54 4.72
C MET A 266 -15.93 -2.04 5.33
N GLU A 267 -16.07 -2.01 6.65
CA GLU A 267 -17.25 -1.45 7.33
C GLU A 267 -17.44 0.04 7.02
N GLN A 268 -16.35 0.80 7.01
CA GLN A 268 -16.35 2.21 6.61
C GLN A 268 -16.71 2.37 5.12
N CYS A 269 -16.19 1.53 4.24
CA CYS A 269 -16.55 1.52 2.82
C CYS A 269 -18.05 1.24 2.62
N ILE A 270 -18.61 0.27 3.34
CA ILE A 270 -20.04 -0.06 3.33
C ILE A 270 -20.87 1.14 3.83
N ALA A 271 -20.42 1.84 4.87
CA ALA A 271 -21.08 3.05 5.37
C ALA A 271 -21.10 4.16 4.30
N VAL A 272 -19.96 4.39 3.61
CA VAL A 272 -19.88 5.34 2.48
C VAL A 272 -20.81 4.92 1.33
N ALA A 273 -20.91 3.62 1.04
CA ALA A 273 -21.81 3.11 -0.01
C ALA A 273 -23.30 3.39 0.28
N LYS A 274 -23.68 3.53 1.54
CA LYS A 274 -25.03 3.90 1.97
C LYS A 274 -25.32 5.40 1.86
N ASP A 275 -24.28 6.26 1.79
CA ASP A 275 -24.41 7.70 1.64
C ASP A 275 -24.92 8.09 0.25
N GLU A 276 -26.06 8.79 0.20
CA GLU A 276 -26.67 9.22 -1.06
C GLU A 276 -26.05 10.49 -1.65
N TYR A 277 -25.34 11.28 -0.85
CA TYR A 277 -24.75 12.55 -1.25
C TYR A 277 -23.36 12.43 -1.85
N PHE A 278 -22.74 11.26 -1.75
CA PHE A 278 -21.42 10.99 -2.31
C PHE A 278 -21.46 10.89 -3.84
N LYS A 279 -20.57 11.62 -4.52
CA LYS A 279 -20.30 11.53 -5.95
C LYS A 279 -18.81 11.65 -6.21
N GLY A 280 -18.21 10.62 -6.80
CA GLY A 280 -16.76 10.57 -7.07
C GLY A 280 -16.15 9.22 -6.74
N LEU A 281 -14.93 9.22 -6.22
CA LEU A 281 -14.14 8.03 -5.90
C LEU A 281 -14.07 7.81 -4.39
N CYS A 282 -14.35 6.57 -3.96
CA CYS A 282 -13.97 6.05 -2.65
C CYS A 282 -12.82 5.07 -2.86
N PHE A 283 -11.63 5.43 -2.41
CA PHE A 283 -10.40 4.66 -2.56
C PHE A 283 -9.98 4.06 -1.23
N VAL A 284 -9.91 2.73 -1.17
CA VAL A 284 -9.73 1.94 0.06
C VAL A 284 -8.47 1.12 -0.04
N ASN A 285 -7.60 1.19 0.97
CA ASN A 285 -6.49 0.27 1.14
C ASN A 285 -6.72 -0.60 2.38
N LEU A 286 -6.68 -1.91 2.20
CA LEU A 286 -6.85 -2.93 3.24
C LEU A 286 -5.49 -3.52 3.58
N VAL A 287 -4.81 -2.95 4.57
CA VAL A 287 -3.39 -3.12 4.83
C VAL A 287 -3.02 -4.40 5.59
N ASP A 288 -3.97 -5.04 6.29
CA ASP A 288 -3.66 -6.17 7.18
C ASP A 288 -3.12 -7.38 6.43
N PHE A 289 -3.53 -7.58 5.19
CA PHE A 289 -3.06 -8.65 4.31
C PHE A 289 -1.52 -8.64 4.22
N ASP A 290 -0.95 -7.49 3.92
CA ASP A 290 0.48 -7.29 3.85
C ASP A 290 1.15 -7.22 5.24
N ALA A 291 0.71 -6.26 6.06
CA ALA A 291 1.38 -5.90 7.30
C ALA A 291 1.33 -6.99 8.38
N LEU A 292 0.22 -7.73 8.47
CA LEU A 292 0.04 -8.75 9.51
C LEU A 292 0.39 -10.16 9.02
N TYR A 293 0.25 -10.44 7.72
CA TYR A 293 0.37 -11.80 7.20
C TYR A 293 1.45 -11.97 6.14
N GLY A 294 1.53 -11.10 5.14
CA GLY A 294 2.55 -11.14 4.09
C GLY A 294 3.96 -11.05 4.66
N HIS A 295 4.30 -9.95 5.30
CA HIS A 295 5.61 -9.73 5.93
C HIS A 295 5.92 -10.69 7.09
N ARG A 296 4.90 -11.26 7.74
CA ARG A 296 5.07 -12.22 8.85
C ARG A 296 5.12 -13.67 8.40
N ARG A 297 5.00 -13.90 7.10
CA ARG A 297 5.03 -15.26 6.51
C ARG A 297 3.97 -16.19 7.11
N ASP A 298 2.76 -15.64 7.32
CA ASP A 298 1.60 -16.37 7.84
C ASP A 298 0.54 -16.63 6.75
N PRO A 299 0.68 -17.68 5.95
CA PRO A 299 -0.28 -17.99 4.88
C PRO A 299 -1.65 -18.38 5.41
N ILE A 300 -1.74 -18.92 6.63
CA ILE A 300 -3.02 -19.31 7.23
C ILE A 300 -3.80 -18.08 7.65
N GLY A 301 -3.17 -17.18 8.43
CA GLY A 301 -3.79 -15.92 8.82
C GLY A 301 -4.18 -15.07 7.62
N TYR A 302 -3.36 -15.07 6.56
CA TYR A 302 -3.66 -14.38 5.31
C TYR A 302 -4.93 -14.96 4.64
N GLY A 303 -5.03 -16.29 4.53
CA GLY A 303 -6.21 -16.94 3.97
C GLY A 303 -7.49 -16.67 4.78
N GLU A 304 -7.39 -16.66 6.12
CA GLU A 304 -8.50 -16.31 6.99
C GLU A 304 -8.94 -14.85 6.80
N GLU A 305 -8.00 -13.91 6.60
CA GLU A 305 -8.32 -12.52 6.32
C GLU A 305 -9.02 -12.35 4.98
N ILE A 306 -8.61 -13.08 3.94
CA ILE A 306 -9.30 -13.08 2.65
C ILE A 306 -10.76 -13.57 2.81
N GLN A 307 -10.99 -14.59 3.62
CA GLN A 307 -12.36 -15.08 3.90
C GLN A 307 -13.20 -14.04 4.66
N ARG A 308 -12.61 -13.34 5.65
CA ARG A 308 -13.29 -12.22 6.35
C ARG A 308 -13.62 -11.07 5.39
N PHE A 309 -12.68 -10.74 4.49
CA PHE A 309 -12.95 -9.77 3.43
C PHE A 309 -14.11 -10.22 2.52
N ASP A 310 -14.14 -11.48 2.10
CA ASP A 310 -15.20 -12.00 1.23
C ASP A 310 -16.59 -11.90 1.86
N GLU A 311 -16.70 -12.11 3.18
CA GLU A 311 -17.95 -11.90 3.92
C GLU A 311 -18.38 -10.43 3.84
N LYS A 312 -17.46 -9.49 4.10
CA LYS A 312 -17.74 -8.04 4.00
C LYS A 312 -18.00 -7.59 2.55
N LEU A 313 -17.37 -8.23 1.58
CA LEU A 313 -17.67 -8.01 0.17
C LEU A 313 -19.12 -8.37 -0.15
N GLY A 314 -19.65 -9.47 0.37
CA GLY A 314 -21.07 -9.83 0.25
C GLY A 314 -22.00 -8.76 0.80
N GLU A 315 -21.66 -8.17 1.97
CA GLU A 315 -22.41 -7.05 2.53
C GLU A 315 -22.35 -5.81 1.60
N LEU A 316 -21.15 -5.45 1.10
CA LEU A 316 -20.98 -4.32 0.17
C LEU A 316 -21.79 -4.51 -1.10
N LEU A 317 -21.70 -5.68 -1.75
CA LEU A 317 -22.45 -5.99 -2.97
C LEU A 317 -23.96 -5.82 -2.80
N SER A 318 -24.48 -6.09 -1.60
CA SER A 318 -25.92 -5.96 -1.30
C SER A 318 -26.41 -4.51 -1.24
N VAL A 319 -25.52 -3.55 -0.93
CA VAL A 319 -25.86 -2.13 -0.76
C VAL A 319 -25.45 -1.25 -1.94
N LEU A 320 -24.63 -1.76 -2.88
CA LEU A 320 -24.30 -1.03 -4.10
C LEU A 320 -25.56 -0.73 -4.92
N LYS A 321 -25.58 0.45 -5.55
CA LYS A 321 -26.68 0.96 -6.38
C LYS A 321 -26.43 0.68 -7.86
N GLU A 322 -27.43 0.95 -8.71
CA GLU A 322 -27.35 0.77 -10.16
C GLU A 322 -26.26 1.65 -10.82
N ASP A 323 -25.98 2.81 -10.24
CA ASP A 323 -25.02 3.79 -10.71
C ASP A 323 -23.66 3.75 -9.93
N ASP A 324 -23.38 2.62 -9.25
CA ASP A 324 -22.11 2.35 -8.60
C ASP A 324 -21.24 1.43 -9.46
N LEU A 325 -19.95 1.72 -9.46
CA LEU A 325 -18.90 0.86 -10.02
C LEU A 325 -17.98 0.38 -8.88
N LEU A 326 -17.79 -0.92 -8.78
CA LEU A 326 -16.81 -1.53 -7.87
C LEU A 326 -15.62 -2.02 -8.67
N MET A 327 -14.42 -1.69 -8.19
CA MET A 327 -13.14 -2.19 -8.71
C MET A 327 -12.37 -2.81 -7.53
N LEU A 328 -12.01 -4.08 -7.63
CA LEU A 328 -11.18 -4.80 -6.65
C LEU A 328 -9.84 -5.11 -7.28
N THR A 329 -8.75 -4.79 -6.60
CA THR A 329 -7.39 -5.02 -7.10
C THR A 329 -6.41 -5.25 -5.95
N ALA A 330 -5.15 -5.40 -6.27
CA ALA A 330 -4.01 -5.35 -5.37
C ALA A 330 -2.94 -4.40 -5.93
N ASP A 331 -1.95 -4.07 -5.16
CA ASP A 331 -0.88 -3.13 -5.51
C ASP A 331 0.46 -3.80 -5.80
N HIS A 332 0.69 -5.01 -5.30
CA HIS A 332 1.84 -5.89 -5.53
C HIS A 332 1.54 -7.30 -5.04
N GLY A 333 2.52 -8.19 -5.00
CA GLY A 333 2.49 -9.46 -4.29
C GLY A 333 3.28 -9.43 -2.98
N ASN A 334 3.02 -10.35 -2.09
CA ASN A 334 3.86 -10.66 -0.93
C ASN A 334 3.64 -12.11 -0.52
N ASP A 335 4.20 -13.03 -1.29
CA ASP A 335 4.00 -14.46 -1.10
C ASP A 335 4.56 -14.93 0.25
N PRO A 336 3.70 -15.31 1.21
CA PRO A 336 4.13 -15.67 2.56
C PRO A 336 4.87 -17.00 2.63
N THR A 337 4.95 -17.74 1.51
CA THR A 337 5.67 -18.99 1.41
C THR A 337 7.02 -18.84 0.72
N PHE A 338 7.31 -17.70 0.14
CA PHE A 338 8.54 -17.39 -0.55
C PHE A 338 9.66 -16.97 0.42
N SER A 339 10.90 -17.01 -0.02
CA SER A 339 12.05 -16.64 0.81
C SER A 339 12.11 -15.14 1.12
N GLY A 340 12.71 -14.78 2.25
CA GLY A 340 12.80 -13.38 2.68
C GLY A 340 11.50 -12.84 3.28
N THR A 341 11.41 -11.54 3.44
CA THR A 341 10.25 -10.83 4.00
C THR A 341 9.80 -9.65 3.15
N ASP A 342 10.40 -9.49 1.97
CA ASP A 342 10.09 -8.41 1.02
C ASP A 342 8.85 -8.74 0.18
N HIS A 343 8.28 -7.71 -0.44
CA HIS A 343 7.22 -7.85 -1.44
C HIS A 343 7.69 -8.65 -2.65
N THR A 344 6.76 -9.20 -3.41
CA THR A 344 7.04 -10.01 -4.60
C THR A 344 6.47 -9.38 -5.86
N ARG A 345 7.24 -9.44 -6.96
CA ARG A 345 6.88 -8.90 -8.26
C ARG A 345 5.90 -9.80 -8.96
N GLU A 346 4.60 -9.53 -8.78
CA GLU A 346 3.53 -10.36 -9.30
C GLU A 346 2.56 -9.57 -10.17
N GLN A 347 1.83 -10.28 -11.02
CA GLN A 347 0.57 -9.77 -11.55
C GLN A 347 -0.42 -9.56 -10.41
N VAL A 348 -1.33 -8.59 -10.57
CA VAL A 348 -2.43 -8.37 -9.64
C VAL A 348 -3.78 -8.53 -10.34
N PRO A 349 -4.82 -8.93 -9.61
CA PRO A 349 -6.18 -9.03 -10.18
C PRO A 349 -6.80 -7.65 -10.37
N LEU A 350 -7.67 -7.51 -11.35
CA LEU A 350 -8.65 -6.43 -11.41
C LEU A 350 -10.01 -7.05 -11.69
N LEU A 351 -10.93 -6.95 -10.73
CA LEU A 351 -12.34 -7.33 -10.91
C LEU A 351 -13.17 -6.05 -10.98
N VAL A 352 -13.96 -5.92 -12.04
CA VAL A 352 -14.84 -4.75 -12.28
C VAL A 352 -16.28 -5.20 -12.26
N TYR A 353 -17.04 -4.67 -11.32
CA TYR A 353 -18.44 -5.03 -11.13
C TYR A 353 -19.36 -3.82 -11.08
N HIS A 354 -20.48 -3.91 -11.74
CA HIS A 354 -21.67 -3.09 -11.52
C HIS A 354 -22.91 -3.92 -11.82
N LYS A 355 -24.07 -3.51 -11.32
CA LYS A 355 -25.33 -4.19 -11.64
C LYS A 355 -25.60 -4.08 -13.15
N GLY A 356 -25.70 -5.24 -13.80
CA GLY A 356 -25.98 -5.33 -15.24
C GLY A 356 -24.73 -5.40 -16.15
N ILE A 357 -23.52 -5.54 -15.59
CA ILE A 357 -22.34 -5.80 -16.42
C ILE A 357 -22.43 -7.21 -17.05
N ALA A 358 -21.99 -7.31 -18.30
CA ALA A 358 -21.70 -8.61 -18.90
C ALA A 358 -20.30 -9.05 -18.42
N GLY A 359 -20.29 -9.92 -17.40
CA GLY A 359 -19.04 -10.46 -16.86
C GLY A 359 -18.26 -11.28 -17.89
N GLY A 360 -16.98 -11.47 -17.61
CA GLY A 360 -16.08 -12.26 -18.47
C GLY A 360 -14.64 -11.77 -18.43
N GLN A 361 -13.77 -12.52 -19.11
CA GLN A 361 -12.36 -12.21 -19.19
C GLN A 361 -12.09 -11.02 -20.11
N GLY A 362 -11.30 -10.06 -19.62
CA GLY A 362 -10.71 -9.02 -20.42
C GLY A 362 -9.26 -9.37 -20.82
N GLU A 363 -8.68 -8.56 -21.69
CA GLU A 363 -7.28 -8.71 -22.08
C GLU A 363 -6.34 -8.37 -20.90
N GLU A 364 -5.21 -9.07 -20.81
CA GLU A 364 -4.16 -8.75 -19.85
C GLU A 364 -3.64 -7.33 -20.09
N GLN A 365 -3.38 -6.58 -19.03
CA GLN A 365 -2.92 -5.20 -19.11
C GLN A 365 -1.47 -5.06 -18.65
N ASP A 366 -0.76 -4.12 -19.26
CA ASP A 366 0.66 -3.88 -19.00
C ASP A 366 0.92 -2.72 -18.02
N SER A 367 -0.13 -2.22 -17.36
CA SER A 367 -0.02 -1.18 -16.33
C SER A 367 -1.23 -1.16 -15.40
N PHE A 368 -0.99 -0.85 -14.11
CA PHE A 368 -2.05 -0.55 -13.15
C PHE A 368 -2.75 0.79 -13.44
N GLY A 369 -2.12 1.66 -14.22
CA GLY A 369 -2.68 2.96 -14.63
C GLY A 369 -4.01 2.88 -15.37
N VAL A 370 -4.37 1.71 -15.91
CA VAL A 370 -5.68 1.47 -16.53
C VAL A 370 -6.83 1.75 -15.54
N ILE A 371 -6.60 1.57 -14.23
CA ILE A 371 -7.58 1.80 -13.17
C ILE A 371 -7.92 3.29 -13.10
N GLY A 372 -6.93 4.15 -12.85
CA GLY A 372 -7.11 5.59 -12.74
C GLY A 372 -7.62 6.22 -14.03
N ALA A 373 -7.09 5.78 -15.19
CA ALA A 373 -7.56 6.21 -16.49
C ALA A 373 -9.06 5.89 -16.70
N SER A 374 -9.51 4.71 -16.28
CA SER A 374 -10.92 4.32 -16.38
C SER A 374 -11.83 5.11 -15.44
N VAL A 375 -11.36 5.41 -14.23
CA VAL A 375 -12.06 6.28 -13.27
C VAL A 375 -12.22 7.69 -13.83
N ALA A 376 -11.15 8.29 -14.35
CA ALA A 376 -11.18 9.63 -14.95
C ALA A 376 -12.12 9.68 -16.15
N ASP A 377 -12.06 8.68 -17.04
CA ASP A 377 -12.93 8.59 -18.22
C ASP A 377 -14.43 8.49 -17.84
N ASN A 378 -14.78 7.68 -16.80
CA ASN A 378 -16.13 7.64 -16.27
C ASN A 378 -16.65 9.04 -15.88
N PHE A 379 -15.82 9.85 -15.27
CA PHE A 379 -16.20 11.21 -14.85
C PHE A 379 -15.97 12.27 -15.92
N SER A 380 -15.50 11.89 -17.12
CA SER A 380 -15.15 12.80 -18.22
C SER A 380 -14.07 13.81 -17.80
N VAL A 381 -13.13 13.38 -16.97
CA VAL A 381 -11.98 14.17 -16.54
C VAL A 381 -10.82 13.89 -17.49
N SER A 382 -10.31 14.94 -18.15
CA SER A 382 -9.17 14.82 -19.06
C SER A 382 -7.88 14.71 -18.26
N LEU A 383 -7.07 13.72 -18.60
CA LEU A 383 -5.75 13.52 -18.00
C LEU A 383 -4.64 13.98 -18.96
N PRO A 384 -3.54 14.52 -18.46
CA PRO A 384 -2.38 14.86 -19.29
C PRO A 384 -1.67 13.59 -19.77
N SER A 385 -0.91 13.72 -20.87
CA SER A 385 -0.26 12.58 -21.56
C SER A 385 0.88 11.93 -20.77
N GLU A 386 1.39 12.61 -19.76
CA GLU A 386 2.44 12.10 -18.87
C GLU A 386 1.92 11.09 -17.83
N LEU A 387 0.61 11.05 -17.57
CA LEU A 387 0.00 10.00 -16.76
C LEU A 387 -0.20 8.75 -17.62
N ILE A 388 0.26 7.62 -17.10
CA ILE A 388 0.15 6.34 -17.80
C ILE A 388 -1.20 5.67 -17.55
N GLY A 389 -1.58 4.81 -18.47
CA GLY A 389 -2.78 3.98 -18.40
C GLY A 389 -3.74 4.26 -19.57
N LYS A 390 -4.30 3.19 -20.09
CA LYS A 390 -5.36 3.24 -21.11
C LYS A 390 -6.69 2.90 -20.46
N SER A 391 -7.68 3.75 -20.65
CA SER A 391 -9.02 3.51 -20.07
C SER A 391 -9.67 2.24 -20.62
N LEU A 392 -10.18 1.43 -19.71
CA LEU A 392 -11.03 0.26 -19.98
C LEU A 392 -12.53 0.60 -19.85
N TYR A 393 -12.88 1.86 -19.59
CA TYR A 393 -14.25 2.30 -19.28
C TYR A 393 -15.29 1.87 -20.32
N LYS A 394 -14.91 1.79 -21.60
CA LYS A 394 -15.80 1.35 -22.67
C LYS A 394 -16.15 -0.13 -22.64
N GLU A 395 -15.43 -0.90 -21.83
CA GLU A 395 -15.65 -2.33 -21.65
C GLU A 395 -16.62 -2.65 -20.50
N PHE A 396 -16.96 -1.66 -19.69
CA PHE A 396 -17.81 -1.77 -18.49
C PHE A 396 -19.30 -1.54 -18.76
#